data_6a448442c64476bc67c83707924b72c7
#
_entry.id   6a448442c64476bc67c83707924b72c7
#
_cell.length_a   1.000
_cell.length_b   1.000
_cell.length_c   1.000
_cell.angle_alpha   90.00
_cell.angle_beta   90.00
_cell.angle_gamma   90.00
#
_symmetry.space_group_name_H-M   'P 1'
#
loop_
_entity.id
_entity.type
_entity.pdbx_description
1 polymer ?
#
loop_
_entity_poly.entity_id
_entity_poly.type
_entity_poly.pdbx_seq_one_letter_code
_entity_poly.pdbx_strand_id
1 'polypeptide(L)'
;MTAALTAAWRDPRALAVHAEEVLAGLPHKADRTPGQRARLDAATDDARRGRTAFLAEHGQAVYDALTGNRTRYLWLDELLDAAAELLDGLVPTREQMAAEAGRAQADKEGREIDQAVFFSGVLRHERAGLHLMESLLRPTDRALALLPEFTERGSVDLGRLHVERVGDAAHLTVTNPDALNAEDNDLIAAMDVGVDLALLDDRVKVGVLRGGEMTHPRHRGRRVFSAGVNLRHLDAGRISYTDFLLRRELGYLSKLQRGLLPVDASGDPVTSRKAHWSTPTVQKPWIAAVDSFAIGGGMQLLFAFDRVIAASDAYLSLPAAQEGIIPGVANLRLPRIAGSRLARQVILSGRRIHATEPEARLICDTVVDAADPAALDTAVAAAVEELAAPAVLANRRMLGLAEEPPSVLRAYLAEFALHQGLRLYAPDVLAKTTKFSGTS
;
A
#
# COMPACT_ATOMS: atom_id res chain seq x y z
N MET A 1 4.35 27.72 18.67
CA MET A 1 3.71 26.90 17.60
C MET A 1 2.47 26.15 18.13
N THR A 2 2.58 25.31 19.15
CA THR A 2 1.45 24.51 19.69
C THR A 2 0.27 25.36 20.16
N ALA A 3 0.48 26.44 20.91
CA ALA A 3 -0.59 27.32 21.36
C ALA A 3 -1.39 27.97 20.22
N ALA A 4 -0.72 28.34 19.12
CA ALA A 4 -1.39 28.90 17.94
C ALA A 4 -2.23 27.83 17.23
N LEU A 5 -1.72 26.59 17.10
CA LEU A 5 -2.47 25.47 16.53
C LEU A 5 -3.70 25.12 17.39
N THR A 6 -3.55 25.09 18.72
CA THR A 6 -4.68 24.84 19.64
C THR A 6 -5.74 25.94 19.52
N ALA A 7 -5.35 27.20 19.36
CA ALA A 7 -6.29 28.30 19.18
C ALA A 7 -7.04 28.18 17.83
N ALA A 8 -6.34 27.87 16.74
CA ALA A 8 -6.94 27.66 15.41
C ALA A 8 -7.84 26.41 15.34
N TRP A 9 -7.53 25.38 16.13
CA TRP A 9 -8.30 24.14 16.23
C TRP A 9 -9.59 24.25 17.05
N ARG A 10 -9.84 25.34 17.78
CA ARG A 10 -10.98 25.46 18.70
C ARG A 10 -12.33 25.21 18.04
N ASP A 11 -12.63 25.90 16.94
CA ASP A 11 -13.93 25.79 16.24
C ASP A 11 -14.07 24.45 15.52
N PRO A 12 -13.06 23.93 14.77
CA PRO A 12 -13.13 22.59 14.20
C PRO A 12 -13.27 21.48 15.27
N ARG A 13 -12.62 21.65 16.44
CA ARG A 13 -12.76 20.73 17.58
C ARG A 13 -14.20 20.67 18.08
N ALA A 14 -14.88 21.82 18.20
CA ALA A 14 -16.27 21.86 18.64
C ALA A 14 -17.20 21.05 17.70
N LEU A 15 -16.95 21.10 16.40
CA LEU A 15 -17.68 20.27 15.40
C LEU A 15 -17.38 18.77 15.58
N ALA A 16 -16.11 18.42 15.84
CA ALA A 16 -15.72 17.03 16.07
C ALA A 16 -16.37 16.48 17.37
N VAL A 17 -16.37 17.24 18.44
CA VAL A 17 -17.02 16.88 19.70
C VAL A 17 -18.53 16.72 19.50
N HIS A 18 -19.17 17.65 18.79
CA HIS A 18 -20.60 17.55 18.48
C HIS A 18 -20.95 16.28 17.72
N ALA A 19 -20.16 15.88 16.72
CA ALA A 19 -20.38 14.64 15.98
C ALA A 19 -20.29 13.40 16.89
N GLU A 20 -19.34 13.37 17.85
CA GLU A 20 -19.22 12.29 18.83
C GLU A 20 -20.41 12.27 19.80
N GLU A 21 -20.89 13.43 20.27
CA GLU A 21 -22.09 13.53 21.12
C GLU A 21 -23.34 13.02 20.39
N VAL A 22 -23.51 13.38 19.12
CA VAL A 22 -24.60 12.87 18.30
C VAL A 22 -24.51 11.36 18.16
N LEU A 23 -23.32 10.82 17.84
CA LEU A 23 -23.08 9.38 17.70
C LEU A 23 -23.37 8.63 19.02
N ALA A 24 -22.90 9.13 20.15
CA ALA A 24 -23.09 8.51 21.46
C ALA A 24 -24.58 8.41 21.88
N GLY A 25 -25.41 9.32 21.38
CA GLY A 25 -26.86 9.30 21.63
C GLY A 25 -27.68 8.39 20.70
N LEU A 26 -27.03 7.65 19.76
CA LEU A 26 -27.71 6.84 18.77
C LEU A 26 -27.65 5.33 19.09
N PRO A 27 -28.66 4.56 18.68
CA PRO A 27 -28.61 3.11 18.74
C PRO A 27 -27.55 2.56 17.75
N HIS A 28 -27.37 1.23 17.78
CA HIS A 28 -26.51 0.53 16.81
C HIS A 28 -26.86 0.92 15.37
N LYS A 29 -25.88 1.01 14.49
CA LYS A 29 -26.02 1.54 13.12
C LYS A 29 -27.17 0.92 12.33
N ALA A 30 -27.37 -0.40 12.47
CA ALA A 30 -28.45 -1.13 11.80
C ALA A 30 -29.85 -0.68 12.25
N ASP A 31 -30.00 -0.27 13.51
CA ASP A 31 -31.29 0.07 14.14
C ASP A 31 -31.70 1.55 14.00
N ARG A 32 -30.85 2.37 13.35
CA ARG A 32 -31.09 3.81 13.18
C ARG A 32 -32.17 4.08 12.16
N THR A 33 -33.08 4.97 12.54
CA THR A 33 -34.05 5.55 11.62
C THR A 33 -33.40 6.42 10.56
N PRO A 34 -34.04 6.68 9.40
CA PRO A 34 -33.50 7.60 8.39
C PRO A 34 -33.16 8.99 8.95
N GLY A 35 -33.99 9.53 9.84
CA GLY A 35 -33.75 10.83 10.48
C GLY A 35 -32.51 10.83 11.39
N GLN A 36 -32.31 9.75 12.14
CA GLN A 36 -31.11 9.59 12.96
C GLN A 36 -29.83 9.48 12.12
N ARG A 37 -29.89 8.75 11.01
CA ARG A 37 -28.77 8.66 10.05
C ARG A 37 -28.44 10.03 9.46
N ALA A 38 -29.46 10.74 8.93
CA ALA A 38 -29.25 12.05 8.33
C ALA A 38 -28.68 13.07 9.33
N ARG A 39 -29.09 13.02 10.62
CA ARG A 39 -28.53 13.88 11.66
C ARG A 39 -27.05 13.58 11.93
N LEU A 40 -26.67 12.30 11.99
CA LEU A 40 -25.28 11.91 12.19
C LEU A 40 -24.43 12.27 10.98
N ASP A 41 -24.92 11.98 9.77
CA ASP A 41 -24.23 12.30 8.51
C ASP A 41 -23.92 13.81 8.43
N ALA A 42 -24.92 14.67 8.75
CA ALA A 42 -24.70 16.11 8.77
C ALA A 42 -23.64 16.54 9.79
N ALA A 43 -23.69 16.03 11.03
CA ALA A 43 -22.70 16.35 12.06
C ALA A 43 -21.28 15.87 11.70
N THR A 44 -21.16 14.67 11.13
CA THR A 44 -19.90 14.09 10.69
C THR A 44 -19.31 14.85 9.50
N ASP A 45 -20.16 15.25 8.55
CA ASP A 45 -19.74 16.04 7.39
C ASP A 45 -19.25 17.44 7.81
N ASP A 46 -19.92 18.08 8.79
CA ASP A 46 -19.45 19.35 9.35
C ASP A 46 -18.09 19.21 10.02
N ALA A 47 -17.90 18.17 10.83
CA ALA A 47 -16.63 17.86 11.48
C ALA A 47 -15.50 17.61 10.45
N ARG A 48 -15.78 16.84 9.37
CA ARG A 48 -14.83 16.56 8.30
C ARG A 48 -14.49 17.81 7.49
N ARG A 49 -15.47 18.67 7.21
CA ARG A 49 -15.21 19.98 6.59
C ARG A 49 -14.30 20.85 7.45
N GLY A 50 -14.56 20.89 8.76
CA GLY A 50 -13.73 21.62 9.72
C GLY A 50 -12.28 21.12 9.76
N ARG A 51 -12.09 19.79 9.84
CA ARG A 51 -10.76 19.14 9.76
C ARG A 51 -10.03 19.45 8.45
N THR A 52 -10.76 19.34 7.33
CA THR A 52 -10.20 19.60 6.00
C THR A 52 -9.74 21.05 5.86
N ALA A 53 -10.54 22.01 6.26
CA ALA A 53 -10.20 23.44 6.21
C ALA A 53 -8.99 23.75 7.11
N PHE A 54 -8.99 23.23 8.34
CA PHE A 54 -7.88 23.39 9.29
C PHE A 54 -6.58 22.81 8.75
N LEU A 55 -6.60 21.59 8.22
CA LEU A 55 -5.42 20.93 7.67
C LEU A 55 -4.93 21.58 6.37
N ALA A 56 -5.82 22.17 5.57
CA ALA A 56 -5.42 22.92 4.38
C ALA A 56 -4.56 24.16 4.74
N GLU A 57 -4.87 24.82 5.86
CA GLU A 57 -4.12 26.00 6.32
C GLU A 57 -2.94 25.63 7.21
N HIS A 58 -3.12 24.67 8.12
CA HIS A 58 -2.18 24.39 9.20
C HIS A 58 -1.48 23.03 9.10
N GLY A 59 -1.76 22.19 8.10
CA GLY A 59 -1.25 20.82 8.00
C GLY A 59 0.28 20.71 8.04
N GLN A 60 1.00 21.67 7.42
CA GLN A 60 2.47 21.73 7.54
C GLN A 60 2.90 21.97 8.99
N ALA A 61 2.29 22.91 9.68
CA ALA A 61 2.65 23.23 11.07
C ALA A 61 2.26 22.11 12.04
N VAL A 62 1.14 21.42 11.79
CA VAL A 62 0.74 20.22 12.54
C VAL A 62 1.80 19.14 12.38
N TYR A 63 2.16 18.80 11.14
CA TYR A 63 3.16 17.77 10.86
C TYR A 63 4.53 18.13 11.44
N ASP A 64 4.95 19.39 11.35
CA ASP A 64 6.20 19.86 11.95
C ASP A 64 6.19 19.75 13.49
N ALA A 65 5.04 20.00 14.13
CA ALA A 65 4.90 19.81 15.58
C ALA A 65 5.02 18.33 15.97
N LEU A 66 4.37 17.41 15.20
CA LEU A 66 4.38 15.97 15.45
C LEU A 66 5.77 15.36 15.27
N THR A 67 6.54 15.85 14.31
CA THR A 67 7.82 15.27 13.89
C THR A 67 9.04 16.06 14.37
N GLY A 68 8.87 17.04 15.26
CA GLY A 68 9.96 17.90 15.72
C GLY A 68 10.65 18.64 14.56
N ASN A 69 9.87 19.32 13.72
CA ASN A 69 10.32 19.95 12.48
C ASN A 69 10.99 18.98 11.49
N ARG A 70 10.41 17.80 11.35
CA ARG A 70 10.89 16.73 10.44
C ARG A 70 12.26 16.16 10.81
N THR A 71 12.57 16.15 12.08
CA THR A 71 13.76 15.47 12.60
C THR A 71 13.44 14.03 13.05
N ARG A 72 12.16 13.73 13.30
CA ARG A 72 11.68 12.41 13.69
C ARG A 72 10.90 11.78 12.53
N TYR A 73 11.23 10.55 12.23
CA TYR A 73 10.54 9.72 11.25
C TYR A 73 9.54 8.84 11.99
N LEU A 74 8.25 9.02 11.74
CA LEU A 74 7.18 8.28 12.41
C LEU A 74 6.49 7.33 11.42
N TRP A 75 6.07 6.17 11.92
CA TRP A 75 5.15 5.28 11.21
C TRP A 75 3.74 5.88 11.20
N LEU A 76 2.84 5.34 10.36
CA LEU A 76 1.48 5.89 10.20
C LEU A 76 0.68 5.87 11.50
N ASP A 77 0.77 4.77 12.26
CA ASP A 77 0.13 4.61 13.57
C ASP A 77 0.71 5.54 14.63
N GLU A 78 2.05 5.64 14.72
CA GLU A 78 2.73 6.59 15.61
C GLU A 78 2.33 8.04 15.32
N LEU A 79 2.17 8.38 14.03
CA LEU A 79 1.77 9.72 13.61
C LEU A 79 0.32 10.03 14.00
N LEU A 80 -0.58 9.03 13.88
CA LEU A 80 -1.98 9.17 14.31
C LEU A 80 -2.10 9.33 15.83
N ASP A 81 -1.37 8.51 16.59
CA ASP A 81 -1.38 8.63 18.05
C ASP A 81 -0.89 9.99 18.51
N ALA A 82 0.25 10.44 17.98
CA ALA A 82 0.78 11.76 18.29
C ALA A 82 -0.19 12.89 17.86
N ALA A 83 -0.94 12.71 16.75
CA ALA A 83 -1.93 13.69 16.29
C ALA A 83 -3.16 13.74 17.23
N ALA A 84 -3.62 12.58 17.72
CA ALA A 84 -4.71 12.50 18.70
C ALA A 84 -4.33 13.17 20.03
N GLU A 85 -3.09 12.99 20.49
CA GLU A 85 -2.56 13.63 21.69
C GLU A 85 -2.36 15.14 21.52
N LEU A 86 -1.89 15.58 20.35
CA LEU A 86 -1.61 16.99 20.08
C LEU A 86 -2.89 17.84 20.02
N LEU A 87 -3.90 17.34 19.30
CA LEU A 87 -5.17 18.04 19.01
C LEU A 87 -6.34 17.05 19.11
N ASP A 88 -6.97 17.02 20.29
CA ASP A 88 -8.14 16.19 20.56
C ASP A 88 -9.22 16.35 19.48
N GLY A 89 -9.69 15.22 18.93
CA GLY A 89 -10.67 15.17 17.85
C GLY A 89 -10.15 15.45 16.43
N LEU A 90 -8.83 15.68 16.24
CA LEU A 90 -8.24 15.83 14.89
C LEU A 90 -8.27 14.50 14.14
N VAL A 91 -7.95 13.41 14.80
CA VAL A 91 -8.02 12.03 14.33
C VAL A 91 -8.70 11.17 15.37
N PRO A 92 -9.24 9.99 15.01
CA PRO A 92 -9.76 9.03 15.98
C PRO A 92 -8.65 8.52 16.90
N THR A 93 -8.99 8.32 18.18
CA THR A 93 -8.08 7.70 19.16
C THR A 93 -7.95 6.19 18.92
N ARG A 94 -6.91 5.56 19.50
CA ARG A 94 -6.77 4.08 19.46
C ARG A 94 -8.00 3.38 20.03
N GLU A 95 -8.57 3.88 21.10
CA GLU A 95 -9.78 3.32 21.72
C GLU A 95 -10.98 3.36 20.76
N GLN A 96 -11.19 4.50 20.10
CA GLN A 96 -12.24 4.67 19.11
C GLN A 96 -12.05 3.73 17.90
N MET A 97 -10.83 3.52 17.44
CA MET A 97 -10.53 2.58 16.36
C MET A 97 -10.70 1.13 16.81
N ALA A 98 -10.29 0.79 18.03
CA ALA A 98 -10.48 -0.55 18.60
C ALA A 98 -11.97 -0.91 18.75
N ALA A 99 -12.83 0.05 19.05
CA ALA A 99 -14.28 -0.14 19.12
C ALA A 99 -14.91 -0.54 17.77
N GLU A 100 -14.25 -0.23 16.66
CA GLU A 100 -14.70 -0.63 15.29
C GLU A 100 -14.00 -1.90 14.77
N ALA A 101 -12.86 -2.28 15.33
CA ALA A 101 -12.00 -3.34 14.76
C ALA A 101 -12.67 -4.72 14.64
N GLY A 102 -13.66 -5.01 15.48
CA GLY A 102 -14.42 -6.28 15.43
C GLY A 102 -15.70 -6.23 14.60
N ARG A 103 -16.03 -5.11 13.97
CA ARG A 103 -17.27 -4.92 13.23
C ARG A 103 -17.09 -5.26 11.75
N ALA A 104 -18.15 -5.78 11.11
CA ALA A 104 -18.21 -5.86 9.65
C ALA A 104 -18.07 -4.46 9.03
N GLN A 105 -17.55 -4.36 7.82
CA GLN A 105 -17.29 -3.06 7.18
C GLN A 105 -18.55 -2.19 7.09
N ALA A 106 -19.71 -2.79 6.85
CA ALA A 106 -20.97 -2.08 6.78
C ALA A 106 -21.43 -1.47 8.14
N ASP A 107 -20.97 -2.06 9.25
CA ASP A 107 -21.37 -1.65 10.61
C ASP A 107 -20.42 -0.64 11.25
N LYS A 108 -19.26 -0.37 10.64
CA LYS A 108 -18.32 0.65 11.08
C LYS A 108 -18.88 2.05 10.90
N GLU A 109 -18.52 2.98 11.77
CA GLU A 109 -19.00 4.38 11.74
C GLU A 109 -18.22 5.27 10.76
N GLY A 110 -17.13 4.76 10.19
CA GLY A 110 -16.35 5.48 9.18
C GLY A 110 -15.22 6.32 9.77
N ARG A 111 -14.69 5.95 10.93
CA ARG A 111 -13.55 6.64 11.55
C ARG A 111 -12.28 6.60 10.69
N GLU A 112 -12.10 5.60 9.85
CA GLU A 112 -11.02 5.54 8.87
C GLU A 112 -11.08 6.67 7.83
N ILE A 113 -12.27 7.27 7.59
CA ILE A 113 -12.39 8.47 6.74
C ILE A 113 -11.72 9.68 7.42
N ASP A 114 -11.81 9.78 8.74
CA ASP A 114 -11.17 10.88 9.48
C ASP A 114 -9.64 10.75 9.46
N GLN A 115 -9.11 9.51 9.51
CA GLN A 115 -7.69 9.23 9.26
C GLN A 115 -7.31 9.61 7.81
N ALA A 116 -8.18 9.32 6.84
CA ALA A 116 -7.96 9.66 5.44
C ALA A 116 -7.92 11.18 5.21
N VAL A 117 -8.77 11.94 5.87
CA VAL A 117 -8.73 13.42 5.86
C VAL A 117 -7.41 13.94 6.40
N PHE A 118 -6.90 13.36 7.49
CA PHE A 118 -5.63 13.75 8.08
C PHE A 118 -4.45 13.48 7.14
N PHE A 119 -4.31 12.26 6.62
CA PHE A 119 -3.21 11.92 5.72
C PHE A 119 -3.27 12.69 4.40
N SER A 120 -4.47 12.87 3.83
CA SER A 120 -4.65 13.73 2.66
C SER A 120 -4.20 15.16 2.95
N GLY A 121 -4.61 15.72 4.09
CA GLY A 121 -4.21 17.06 4.51
C GLY A 121 -2.70 17.21 4.65
N VAL A 122 -2.01 16.27 5.30
CA VAL A 122 -0.55 16.27 5.44
C VAL A 122 0.13 16.14 4.08
N LEU A 123 -0.31 15.19 3.24
CA LEU A 123 0.28 14.93 1.91
C LEU A 123 0.12 16.11 0.95
N ARG A 124 -0.87 16.99 1.11
CA ARG A 124 -1.05 18.20 0.28
C ARG A 124 0.07 19.21 0.49
N HIS A 125 0.67 19.27 1.68
CA HIS A 125 1.80 20.13 1.97
C HIS A 125 3.11 19.50 1.49
N GLU A 126 3.85 20.21 0.64
CA GLU A 126 5.01 19.65 -0.05
C GLU A 126 6.05 19.06 0.91
N ARG A 127 6.52 19.87 1.87
CA ARG A 127 7.58 19.45 2.80
C ARG A 127 7.11 18.36 3.77
N ALA A 128 5.90 18.48 4.29
CA ALA A 128 5.31 17.47 5.17
C ALA A 128 5.09 16.15 4.43
N GLY A 129 4.46 16.20 3.26
CA GLY A 129 4.14 15.01 2.49
C GLY A 129 5.37 14.29 1.95
N LEU A 130 6.40 15.01 1.48
CA LEU A 130 7.67 14.39 1.05
C LEU A 130 8.38 13.70 2.23
N HIS A 131 8.40 14.33 3.41
CA HIS A 131 9.00 13.73 4.59
C HIS A 131 8.17 12.53 5.10
N LEU A 132 6.83 12.57 5.05
CA LEU A 132 5.99 11.43 5.37
C LEU A 132 6.29 10.24 4.43
N MET A 133 6.37 10.49 3.12
CA MET A 133 6.74 9.45 2.15
C MET A 133 8.13 8.87 2.41
N GLU A 134 9.09 9.71 2.81
CA GLU A 134 10.43 9.29 3.18
C GLU A 134 10.43 8.47 4.47
N SER A 135 9.60 8.85 5.46
CA SER A 135 9.51 8.13 6.74
C SER A 135 9.13 6.65 6.56
N LEU A 136 8.34 6.33 5.54
CA LEU A 136 7.90 4.97 5.25
C LEU A 136 8.94 4.15 4.44
N LEU A 137 10.05 4.77 4.02
CA LEU A 137 11.18 4.07 3.41
C LEU A 137 12.16 3.50 4.46
N ARG A 138 11.91 3.66 5.75
CA ARG A 138 12.72 3.02 6.80
C ARG A 138 12.51 1.52 6.80
N PRO A 139 13.52 0.72 7.14
CA PRO A 139 13.31 -0.69 7.45
C PRO A 139 12.38 -0.85 8.66
N THR A 140 11.59 -1.90 8.65
CA THR A 140 10.77 -2.29 9.79
C THR A 140 11.65 -2.85 10.90
N ASP A 141 11.30 -2.62 12.17
CA ASP A 141 12.03 -3.19 13.32
C ASP A 141 12.10 -4.72 13.24
N ARG A 142 11.03 -5.35 12.74
CA ARG A 142 11.00 -6.80 12.51
C ARG A 142 12.02 -7.26 11.48
N ALA A 143 12.21 -6.50 10.40
CA ALA A 143 13.25 -6.83 9.41
C ALA A 143 14.65 -6.69 10.00
N LEU A 144 14.91 -5.62 10.76
CA LEU A 144 16.19 -5.42 11.44
C LEU A 144 16.48 -6.57 12.43
N ALA A 145 15.50 -7.01 13.19
CA ALA A 145 15.63 -8.14 14.12
C ALA A 145 15.90 -9.48 13.41
N LEU A 146 15.30 -9.70 12.22
CA LEU A 146 15.46 -10.93 11.43
C LEU A 146 16.67 -10.92 10.50
N LEU A 147 17.26 -9.77 10.22
CA LEU A 147 18.37 -9.63 9.28
C LEU A 147 19.58 -10.54 9.60
N PRO A 148 20.04 -10.69 10.86
CA PRO A 148 21.14 -11.60 11.17
C PRO A 148 20.81 -13.05 10.80
N GLU A 149 19.61 -13.55 11.15
CA GLU A 149 19.17 -14.89 10.82
C GLU A 149 19.05 -15.08 9.30
N PHE A 150 18.41 -14.15 8.59
CA PHE A 150 18.31 -14.21 7.13
C PHE A 150 19.69 -14.16 6.46
N THR A 151 20.59 -13.33 6.95
CA THR A 151 21.95 -13.25 6.44
C THR A 151 22.70 -14.56 6.61
N GLU A 152 22.57 -15.23 7.75
CA GLU A 152 23.22 -16.52 8.04
C GLU A 152 22.59 -17.67 7.25
N ARG A 153 21.28 -17.87 7.39
CA ARG A 153 20.56 -19.04 6.85
C ARG A 153 20.18 -18.91 5.38
N GLY A 154 20.05 -17.70 4.89
CA GLY A 154 19.58 -17.40 3.54
C GLY A 154 18.07 -17.56 3.34
N SER A 155 17.30 -17.87 4.38
CA SER A 155 15.84 -18.01 4.29
C SER A 155 15.12 -17.63 5.58
N VAL A 156 13.86 -17.18 5.44
CA VAL A 156 12.96 -16.88 6.56
C VAL A 156 11.52 -17.08 6.12
N ASP A 157 10.71 -17.63 7.03
CA ASP A 157 9.26 -17.74 6.85
C ASP A 157 8.55 -16.64 7.65
N LEU A 158 7.77 -15.84 6.97
CA LEU A 158 6.99 -14.74 7.54
C LEU A 158 5.49 -15.07 7.64
N GLY A 159 5.12 -16.33 7.44
CA GLY A 159 3.76 -16.84 7.45
C GLY A 159 3.04 -16.63 6.11
N ARG A 160 2.81 -15.38 5.69
CA ARG A 160 2.20 -15.05 4.39
C ARG A 160 3.20 -14.88 3.27
N LEU A 161 4.49 -14.91 3.58
CA LEU A 161 5.59 -14.73 2.63
C LEU A 161 6.77 -15.59 3.05
N HIS A 162 7.29 -16.38 2.15
CA HIS A 162 8.58 -17.04 2.29
C HIS A 162 9.64 -16.26 1.54
N VAL A 163 10.77 -15.95 2.19
CA VAL A 163 11.90 -15.25 1.58
C VAL A 163 13.11 -16.17 1.57
N GLU A 164 13.70 -16.40 0.40
CA GLU A 164 14.86 -17.25 0.22
C GLU A 164 15.88 -16.57 -0.69
N ARG A 165 17.17 -16.59 -0.29
CA ARG A 165 18.28 -16.12 -1.13
C ARG A 165 18.85 -17.28 -1.92
N VAL A 166 18.80 -17.16 -3.24
CA VAL A 166 19.38 -18.10 -4.19
C VAL A 166 20.37 -17.35 -5.10
N GLY A 167 21.66 -17.62 -4.95
CA GLY A 167 22.69 -16.86 -5.67
C GLY A 167 22.63 -15.35 -5.34
N ASP A 168 22.56 -14.53 -6.36
CA ASP A 168 22.47 -13.06 -6.27
C ASP A 168 21.01 -12.56 -6.06
N ALA A 169 20.00 -13.44 -5.99
CA ALA A 169 18.62 -13.06 -5.87
C ALA A 169 17.99 -13.39 -4.51
N ALA A 170 17.09 -12.51 -4.04
CA ALA A 170 16.13 -12.85 -3.00
C ALA A 170 14.78 -13.18 -3.64
N HIS A 171 14.32 -14.41 -3.47
CA HIS A 171 13.03 -14.91 -3.93
C HIS A 171 11.98 -14.71 -2.83
N LEU A 172 10.98 -13.90 -3.10
CA LEU A 172 9.84 -13.65 -2.25
C LEU A 172 8.65 -14.45 -2.80
N THR A 173 8.22 -15.48 -2.07
CA THR A 173 7.09 -16.33 -2.48
C THR A 173 5.89 -16.07 -1.59
N VAL A 174 4.82 -15.53 -2.16
CA VAL A 174 3.56 -15.29 -1.44
C VAL A 174 2.89 -16.62 -1.11
N THR A 175 2.49 -16.81 0.14
CA THR A 175 1.94 -18.07 0.68
C THR A 175 0.57 -17.84 1.34
N ASN A 176 -0.45 -17.50 0.55
CA ASN A 176 -1.86 -17.45 0.98
C ASN A 176 -2.72 -18.38 0.12
N PRO A 177 -2.49 -19.72 0.18
CA PRO A 177 -2.98 -20.68 -0.81
C PRO A 177 -4.51 -20.86 -0.81
N ASP A 178 -5.17 -20.63 0.31
CA ASP A 178 -6.62 -20.77 0.44
C ASP A 178 -7.39 -19.58 -0.16
N ALA A 179 -6.72 -18.44 -0.29
CA ALA A 179 -7.29 -17.20 -0.81
C ALA A 179 -6.70 -16.79 -2.17
N LEU A 180 -6.09 -17.71 -2.94
CA LEU A 180 -5.49 -17.43 -4.24
C LEU A 180 -4.42 -16.31 -4.16
N ASN A 181 -3.63 -16.29 -3.11
CA ASN A 181 -2.66 -15.24 -2.81
C ASN A 181 -3.26 -13.83 -2.77
N ALA A 182 -4.52 -13.72 -2.31
CA ALA A 182 -5.14 -12.42 -2.08
C ALA A 182 -4.45 -11.69 -0.91
N GLU A 183 -4.40 -10.37 -1.05
CA GLU A 183 -3.73 -9.48 -0.10
C GLU A 183 -4.64 -9.16 1.10
N ASP A 184 -4.08 -9.25 2.29
CA ASP A 184 -4.65 -8.82 3.57
C ASP A 184 -3.58 -8.11 4.41
N ASN A 185 -3.96 -7.62 5.60
CA ASN A 185 -3.03 -6.88 6.47
C ASN A 185 -1.76 -7.69 6.80
N ASP A 186 -1.92 -9.01 7.01
CA ASP A 186 -0.79 -9.89 7.36
C ASP A 186 0.20 -10.01 6.19
N LEU A 187 -0.33 -10.12 4.95
CA LEU A 187 0.53 -10.15 3.77
C LEU A 187 1.24 -8.82 3.54
N ILE A 188 0.55 -7.68 3.74
CA ILE A 188 1.21 -6.36 3.61
C ILE A 188 2.34 -6.22 4.62
N ALA A 189 2.13 -6.61 5.86
CA ALA A 189 3.16 -6.60 6.89
C ALA A 189 4.33 -7.54 6.56
N ALA A 190 4.05 -8.74 6.03
CA ALA A 190 5.09 -9.69 5.60
C ALA A 190 5.87 -9.17 4.39
N MET A 191 5.20 -8.51 3.41
CA MET A 191 5.84 -7.89 2.25
C MET A 191 6.79 -6.76 2.65
N ASP A 192 6.38 -5.89 3.60
CA ASP A 192 7.28 -4.85 4.12
C ASP A 192 8.58 -5.46 4.66
N VAL A 193 8.46 -6.50 5.51
CA VAL A 193 9.62 -7.19 6.09
C VAL A 193 10.47 -7.90 5.03
N GLY A 194 9.83 -8.62 4.10
CA GLY A 194 10.53 -9.37 3.06
C GLY A 194 11.30 -8.47 2.09
N VAL A 195 10.69 -7.35 1.69
CA VAL A 195 11.33 -6.33 0.84
C VAL A 195 12.50 -5.67 1.59
N ASP A 196 12.32 -5.35 2.88
CA ASP A 196 13.40 -4.80 3.71
C ASP A 196 14.59 -5.77 3.79
N LEU A 197 14.36 -7.05 4.08
CA LEU A 197 15.42 -8.07 4.15
C LEU A 197 16.16 -8.21 2.81
N ALA A 198 15.42 -8.23 1.70
CA ALA A 198 16.02 -8.29 0.37
C ALA A 198 16.88 -7.06 0.06
N LEU A 199 16.46 -5.85 0.51
CA LEU A 199 17.21 -4.62 0.32
C LEU A 199 18.43 -4.52 1.26
N LEU A 200 18.33 -5.02 2.49
CA LEU A 200 19.38 -4.94 3.51
C LEU A 200 20.51 -5.96 3.36
N ASP A 201 20.24 -7.15 2.81
CA ASP A 201 21.32 -8.16 2.63
C ASP A 201 22.22 -7.80 1.44
N ASP A 202 23.45 -7.42 1.71
CA ASP A 202 24.43 -6.99 0.69
C ASP A 202 24.76 -8.08 -0.36
N ARG A 203 24.49 -9.36 -0.06
CA ARG A 203 24.65 -10.48 -1.01
C ARG A 203 23.52 -10.56 -2.03
N VAL A 204 22.38 -9.94 -1.76
CA VAL A 204 21.26 -9.84 -2.69
C VAL A 204 21.50 -8.67 -3.64
N LYS A 205 21.42 -8.92 -4.95
CA LYS A 205 21.51 -7.89 -5.99
C LYS A 205 20.18 -7.64 -6.68
N VAL A 206 19.30 -8.64 -6.72
CA VAL A 206 17.99 -8.57 -7.40
C VAL A 206 16.92 -9.18 -6.52
N GLY A 207 15.76 -8.56 -6.44
CA GLY A 207 14.57 -9.14 -5.82
C GLY A 207 13.68 -9.84 -6.86
N VAL A 208 13.09 -10.96 -6.49
CA VAL A 208 12.12 -11.71 -7.33
C VAL A 208 10.87 -11.95 -6.51
N LEU A 209 9.71 -11.54 -7.03
CA LEU A 209 8.40 -11.84 -6.42
C LEU A 209 7.65 -12.88 -7.25
N ARG A 210 7.10 -13.87 -6.57
CA ARG A 210 6.30 -14.94 -7.16
C ARG A 210 5.16 -15.36 -6.24
N GLY A 211 4.08 -15.89 -6.81
CA GLY A 211 3.04 -16.56 -6.05
C GLY A 211 3.38 -18.02 -5.77
N GLY A 212 2.99 -18.53 -4.60
CA GLY A 212 3.11 -19.93 -4.23
C GLY A 212 2.02 -20.82 -4.85
N GLU A 213 2.10 -22.11 -4.56
CA GLU A 213 1.13 -23.10 -5.02
C GLU A 213 -0.18 -23.01 -4.24
N MET A 214 -1.29 -23.25 -4.92
CA MET A 214 -2.63 -23.18 -4.36
C MET A 214 -3.10 -24.51 -3.80
N THR A 215 -3.80 -24.44 -2.67
CA THR A 215 -4.60 -25.54 -2.12
C THR A 215 -6.08 -25.45 -2.53
N HIS A 216 -6.50 -24.26 -2.99
CA HIS A 216 -7.86 -24.01 -3.46
C HIS A 216 -8.28 -25.01 -4.55
N PRO A 217 -9.47 -25.69 -4.47
CA PRO A 217 -9.84 -26.81 -5.33
C PRO A 217 -9.71 -26.58 -6.83
N ARG A 218 -10.05 -25.36 -7.31
CA ARG A 218 -10.00 -25.01 -8.74
C ARG A 218 -8.58 -24.78 -9.27
N HIS A 219 -7.61 -24.54 -8.38
CA HIS A 219 -6.24 -24.16 -8.74
C HIS A 219 -5.19 -25.00 -8.03
N ARG A 220 -5.62 -26.15 -7.45
CA ARG A 220 -4.74 -27.03 -6.66
C ARG A 220 -3.47 -27.41 -7.44
N GLY A 221 -2.32 -27.21 -6.81
CA GLY A 221 -1.02 -27.51 -7.38
C GLY A 221 -0.55 -26.52 -8.45
N ARG A 222 -1.35 -25.49 -8.80
CA ARG A 222 -0.92 -24.41 -9.68
C ARG A 222 -0.41 -23.23 -8.86
N ARG A 223 0.62 -22.57 -9.35
CA ARG A 223 1.03 -21.29 -8.80
C ARG A 223 0.09 -20.19 -9.29
N VAL A 224 -0.22 -19.25 -8.41
CA VAL A 224 -1.02 -18.07 -8.71
C VAL A 224 -0.28 -16.83 -8.19
N PHE A 225 -0.08 -15.84 -9.04
CA PHE A 225 0.64 -14.64 -8.63
C PHE A 225 -0.13 -13.87 -7.53
N SER A 226 -1.33 -13.39 -7.83
CA SER A 226 -2.20 -12.75 -6.83
C SER A 226 -3.63 -12.55 -7.36
N ALA A 227 -4.62 -12.75 -6.52
CA ALA A 227 -6.03 -12.42 -6.78
C ALA A 227 -6.42 -10.98 -6.35
N GLY A 228 -5.46 -10.16 -5.90
CA GLY A 228 -5.70 -8.80 -5.41
C GLY A 228 -6.18 -8.77 -3.96
N VAL A 229 -6.93 -7.75 -3.57
CA VAL A 229 -7.40 -7.57 -2.19
C VAL A 229 -8.34 -8.71 -1.75
N ASN A 230 -8.20 -9.16 -0.52
CA ASN A 230 -9.08 -10.18 0.06
C ASN A 230 -10.46 -9.57 0.37
N LEU A 231 -11.39 -9.72 -0.57
CA LEU A 231 -12.74 -9.14 -0.48
C LEU A 231 -13.56 -9.71 0.70
N ARG A 232 -13.28 -10.95 1.14
CA ARG A 232 -13.89 -11.51 2.35
C ARG A 232 -13.40 -10.80 3.61
N HIS A 233 -12.12 -10.47 3.66
CA HIS A 233 -11.55 -9.69 4.75
C HIS A 233 -12.05 -8.24 4.72
N LEU A 234 -12.26 -7.67 3.54
CA LEU A 234 -12.84 -6.33 3.39
C LEU A 234 -14.27 -6.30 3.92
N ASP A 235 -15.13 -7.23 3.52
CA ASP A 235 -16.52 -7.34 4.01
C ASP A 235 -16.58 -7.52 5.54
N ALA A 236 -15.71 -8.39 6.06
CA ALA A 236 -15.58 -8.62 7.50
C ALA A 236 -14.96 -7.44 8.29
N GLY A 237 -14.64 -6.32 7.63
CA GLY A 237 -14.04 -5.14 8.25
C GLY A 237 -12.59 -5.33 8.71
N ARG A 238 -11.89 -6.36 8.22
CA ARG A 238 -10.52 -6.72 8.60
C ARG A 238 -9.44 -6.09 7.70
N ILE A 239 -9.82 -5.41 6.62
CA ILE A 239 -8.89 -4.61 5.83
C ILE A 239 -8.80 -3.22 6.46
N SER A 240 -7.63 -2.86 6.97
CA SER A 240 -7.38 -1.55 7.57
C SER A 240 -7.08 -0.50 6.50
N TYR A 241 -7.55 0.72 6.72
CA TYR A 241 -7.18 1.84 5.87
C TYR A 241 -5.68 2.16 5.99
N THR A 242 -5.16 2.21 7.21
CA THR A 242 -3.74 2.57 7.47
C THR A 242 -2.80 1.40 7.23
N ASP A 243 -3.06 0.22 7.85
CA ASP A 243 -2.12 -0.90 7.83
C ASP A 243 -2.15 -1.70 6.52
N PHE A 244 -3.19 -1.52 5.72
CA PHE A 244 -3.28 -2.14 4.40
C PHE A 244 -3.17 -1.08 3.29
N LEU A 245 -4.21 -0.25 3.10
CA LEU A 245 -4.34 0.55 1.89
C LEU A 245 -3.25 1.62 1.77
N LEU A 246 -3.01 2.37 2.83
CA LEU A 246 -2.03 3.45 2.79
C LEU A 246 -0.60 2.91 2.98
N ARG A 247 -0.40 1.97 3.90
CA ARG A 247 0.90 1.33 4.13
C ARG A 247 1.41 0.58 2.91
N ARG A 248 0.52 -0.07 2.15
CA ARG A 248 0.88 -0.75 0.92
C ARG A 248 1.55 0.20 -0.08
N GLU A 249 0.94 1.37 -0.32
CA GLU A 249 1.45 2.34 -1.29
C GLU A 249 2.68 3.10 -0.80
N LEU A 250 2.69 3.53 0.46
CA LEU A 250 3.79 4.29 1.07
C LEU A 250 4.94 3.42 1.55
N GLY A 251 4.67 2.16 1.96
CA GLY A 251 5.65 1.19 2.46
C GLY A 251 6.29 0.40 1.32
N TYR A 252 6.06 -0.93 1.28
CA TYR A 252 6.84 -1.81 0.42
C TYR A 252 6.79 -1.46 -1.07
N LEU A 253 5.66 -0.97 -1.62
CA LEU A 253 5.60 -0.53 -3.02
C LEU A 253 6.53 0.66 -3.30
N SER A 254 6.57 1.63 -2.39
CA SER A 254 7.51 2.75 -2.49
C SER A 254 8.95 2.27 -2.32
N LYS A 255 9.21 1.29 -1.45
CA LYS A 255 10.56 0.70 -1.26
C LYS A 255 11.02 -0.09 -2.48
N LEU A 256 10.13 -0.83 -3.15
CA LEU A 256 10.44 -1.51 -4.42
C LEU A 256 10.97 -0.52 -5.46
N GLN A 257 10.41 0.67 -5.57
CA GLN A 257 10.81 1.65 -6.59
C GLN A 257 11.89 2.61 -6.13
N ARG A 258 11.80 3.11 -4.90
CA ARG A 258 12.63 4.20 -4.39
C ARG A 258 13.75 3.74 -3.46
N GLY A 259 13.69 2.46 -3.06
CA GLY A 259 14.64 1.87 -2.14
C GLY A 259 14.36 2.16 -0.69
N LEU A 260 15.28 1.73 0.16
CA LEU A 260 15.22 1.79 1.61
C LEU A 260 16.15 2.90 2.11
N LEU A 261 15.71 3.66 3.12
CA LEU A 261 16.60 4.56 3.83
C LEU A 261 17.64 3.73 4.60
N PRO A 262 18.93 4.07 4.52
CA PRO A 262 19.92 3.45 5.37
C PRO A 262 19.65 3.81 6.83
N VAL A 263 19.94 2.88 7.73
CA VAL A 263 19.87 3.11 9.17
C VAL A 263 21.28 2.98 9.78
N ASP A 264 21.50 3.67 10.89
CA ASP A 264 22.72 3.52 11.68
C ASP A 264 22.63 2.28 12.61
N ALA A 265 23.68 2.09 13.41
CA ALA A 265 23.74 0.95 14.34
C ALA A 265 22.64 0.97 15.42
N SER A 266 21.97 2.10 15.63
CA SER A 266 20.84 2.24 16.55
C SER A 266 19.49 1.99 15.89
N GLY A 267 19.47 1.75 14.55
CA GLY A 267 18.24 1.61 13.76
C GLY A 267 17.63 2.97 13.35
N ASP A 268 18.28 4.08 13.70
CA ASP A 268 17.81 5.40 13.30
C ASP A 268 18.13 5.69 11.83
N PRO A 269 17.20 6.34 11.09
CA PRO A 269 17.45 6.69 9.70
C PRO A 269 18.69 7.57 9.57
N VAL A 270 19.60 7.14 8.71
CA VAL A 270 20.75 7.97 8.34
C VAL A 270 20.21 9.05 7.40
N THR A 271 20.01 10.25 7.94
CA THR A 271 19.56 11.41 7.14
C THR A 271 20.47 11.61 5.94
N SER A 272 19.95 12.17 4.86
CA SER A 272 20.68 12.42 3.60
C SER A 272 22.03 13.14 3.76
N ARG A 273 22.27 13.85 4.88
CA ARG A 273 23.54 14.47 5.23
C ARG A 273 24.58 13.51 5.82
N LYS A 274 24.16 12.39 6.39
CA LYS A 274 25.02 11.35 6.98
C LYS A 274 25.10 10.10 6.11
N ALA A 275 24.17 9.92 5.18
CA ALA A 275 24.18 8.85 4.20
C ALA A 275 25.38 8.99 3.26
N HIS A 276 25.71 7.94 2.54
CA HIS A 276 26.72 8.02 1.50
C HIS A 276 26.38 9.17 0.54
N TRP A 277 27.30 10.09 0.34
CA TRP A 277 27.10 11.35 -0.40
C TRP A 277 26.45 11.18 -1.80
N SER A 278 26.61 10.00 -2.42
CA SER A 278 26.13 9.70 -3.79
C SER A 278 24.81 8.90 -3.82
N THR A 279 24.38 8.28 -2.70
CA THR A 279 23.23 7.36 -2.72
C THR A 279 22.40 7.49 -1.45
N PRO A 280 21.29 8.24 -1.49
CA PRO A 280 20.47 8.46 -0.30
C PRO A 280 19.65 7.23 0.12
N THR A 281 19.39 6.26 -0.79
CA THR A 281 18.64 5.03 -0.52
C THR A 281 19.34 3.81 -1.07
N VAL A 282 19.14 2.66 -0.41
CA VAL A 282 19.58 1.34 -0.89
C VAL A 282 18.51 0.83 -1.85
N GLN A 283 18.87 0.65 -3.12
CA GLN A 283 17.95 0.18 -4.16
C GLN A 283 18.49 -1.10 -4.80
N LYS A 284 17.57 -1.94 -5.26
CA LYS A 284 17.87 -3.13 -6.08
C LYS A 284 16.83 -3.25 -7.18
N PRO A 285 17.15 -3.85 -8.34
CA PRO A 285 16.15 -4.18 -9.36
C PRO A 285 15.21 -5.30 -8.88
N TRP A 286 14.01 -5.34 -9.45
CA TRP A 286 12.97 -6.28 -9.07
C TRP A 286 12.34 -6.97 -10.27
N ILE A 287 12.08 -8.28 -10.14
CA ILE A 287 11.44 -9.14 -11.14
C ILE A 287 10.12 -9.65 -10.58
N ALA A 288 9.05 -9.58 -11.37
CA ALA A 288 7.79 -10.30 -11.14
C ALA A 288 7.72 -11.54 -12.01
N ALA A 289 7.53 -12.71 -11.39
CA ALA A 289 7.30 -13.97 -12.08
C ALA A 289 5.80 -14.33 -11.99
N VAL A 290 5.07 -14.16 -13.09
CA VAL A 290 3.60 -14.21 -13.11
C VAL A 290 3.11 -15.54 -13.65
N ASP A 291 2.68 -16.40 -12.73
CA ASP A 291 1.94 -17.62 -13.04
C ASP A 291 0.43 -17.36 -13.01
N SER A 292 -0.33 -17.99 -13.89
CA SER A 292 -1.78 -18.03 -13.94
C SER A 292 -2.47 -16.67 -14.09
N PHE A 293 -2.40 -15.80 -13.07
CA PHE A 293 -3.01 -14.48 -13.16
C PHE A 293 -2.46 -13.48 -12.13
N ALA A 294 -2.57 -12.21 -12.48
CA ALA A 294 -2.39 -11.06 -11.61
C ALA A 294 -3.65 -10.18 -11.69
N ILE A 295 -4.44 -10.16 -10.60
CA ILE A 295 -5.72 -9.46 -10.54
C ILE A 295 -5.66 -8.33 -9.51
N GLY A 296 -6.31 -7.20 -9.77
CA GLY A 296 -6.44 -6.10 -8.82
C GLY A 296 -5.08 -5.61 -8.31
N GLY A 297 -4.85 -5.70 -7.00
CA GLY A 297 -3.57 -5.40 -6.38
C GLY A 297 -2.40 -6.17 -7.00
N GLY A 298 -2.60 -7.42 -7.42
CA GLY A 298 -1.59 -8.22 -8.11
C GLY A 298 -1.16 -7.62 -9.45
N MET A 299 -2.09 -7.14 -10.28
CA MET A 299 -1.71 -6.44 -11.52
C MET A 299 -1.05 -5.09 -11.22
N GLN A 300 -1.51 -4.39 -10.20
CA GLN A 300 -0.92 -3.13 -9.76
C GLN A 300 0.55 -3.27 -9.35
N LEU A 301 0.91 -4.39 -8.71
CA LEU A 301 2.29 -4.71 -8.33
C LEU A 301 3.23 -4.69 -9.54
N LEU A 302 2.77 -5.19 -10.70
CA LEU A 302 3.60 -5.32 -11.91
C LEU A 302 4.17 -3.97 -12.37
N PHE A 303 3.49 -2.87 -12.05
CA PHE A 303 3.95 -1.51 -12.42
C PHE A 303 5.05 -0.96 -11.52
N ALA A 304 5.47 -1.72 -10.50
CA ALA A 304 6.60 -1.38 -9.62
C ALA A 304 7.86 -2.21 -9.90
N PHE A 305 7.78 -3.15 -10.84
CA PHE A 305 8.89 -4.06 -11.17
C PHE A 305 9.67 -3.58 -12.40
N ASP A 306 10.95 -3.91 -12.42
CA ASP A 306 11.86 -3.58 -13.53
C ASP A 306 11.79 -4.62 -14.65
N ARG A 307 11.29 -5.82 -14.34
CA ARG A 307 11.07 -6.90 -15.29
C ARG A 307 9.83 -7.70 -14.91
N VAL A 308 8.93 -7.92 -15.85
CA VAL A 308 7.75 -8.76 -15.68
C VAL A 308 7.85 -9.93 -16.64
N ILE A 309 7.90 -11.15 -16.10
CA ILE A 309 7.96 -12.40 -16.88
C ILE A 309 6.67 -13.17 -16.61
N ALA A 310 5.90 -13.48 -17.64
CA ALA A 310 4.61 -14.13 -17.50
C ALA A 310 4.57 -15.48 -18.21
N ALA A 311 3.85 -16.44 -17.66
CA ALA A 311 3.48 -17.66 -18.37
C ALA A 311 2.45 -17.36 -19.48
N SER A 312 2.48 -18.07 -20.60
CA SER A 312 1.63 -17.81 -21.76
C SER A 312 0.14 -18.01 -21.51
N ASP A 313 -0.23 -18.79 -20.49
CA ASP A 313 -1.61 -18.97 -20.04
C ASP A 313 -2.05 -17.94 -18.99
N ALA A 314 -1.18 -17.00 -18.61
CA ALA A 314 -1.50 -15.98 -17.63
C ALA A 314 -2.40 -14.88 -18.21
N TYR A 315 -3.13 -14.19 -17.30
CA TYR A 315 -3.86 -12.99 -17.64
C TYR A 315 -3.72 -11.92 -16.55
N LEU A 316 -3.86 -10.67 -16.98
CA LEU A 316 -3.79 -9.47 -16.14
C LEU A 316 -5.18 -8.84 -16.08
N SER A 317 -5.62 -8.40 -14.89
CA SER A 317 -6.94 -7.77 -14.73
C SER A 317 -6.92 -6.75 -13.60
N LEU A 318 -7.50 -5.56 -13.83
CA LEU A 318 -7.61 -4.50 -12.84
C LEU A 318 -9.05 -3.97 -12.80
N PRO A 319 -10.03 -4.76 -12.29
CA PRO A 319 -11.45 -4.41 -12.34
C PRO A 319 -11.87 -3.40 -11.26
N ALA A 320 -11.01 -2.43 -10.94
CA ALA A 320 -11.16 -1.54 -9.79
C ALA A 320 -12.48 -0.76 -9.80
N ALA A 321 -12.91 -0.21 -10.95
CA ALA A 321 -14.18 0.49 -11.05
C ALA A 321 -15.39 -0.45 -10.88
N GLN A 322 -15.25 -1.72 -11.31
CA GLN A 322 -16.29 -2.74 -11.11
C GLN A 322 -16.38 -3.15 -9.63
N GLU A 323 -15.28 -3.17 -8.91
CA GLU A 323 -15.22 -3.43 -7.46
C GLU A 323 -15.55 -2.19 -6.63
N GLY A 324 -15.47 -1.00 -7.24
CA GLY A 324 -15.78 0.27 -6.62
C GLY A 324 -14.66 0.91 -5.82
N ILE A 325 -13.44 0.39 -5.90
CA ILE A 325 -12.23 0.87 -5.20
C ILE A 325 -11.27 1.58 -6.17
N ILE A 326 -10.30 2.29 -5.62
CA ILE A 326 -9.21 2.90 -6.40
C ILE A 326 -8.02 1.95 -6.37
N PRO A 327 -7.43 1.59 -7.52
CA PRO A 327 -6.33 0.63 -7.57
C PRO A 327 -4.99 1.28 -7.22
N GLY A 328 -4.85 1.80 -6.00
CA GLY A 328 -3.62 2.42 -5.51
C GLY A 328 -3.00 3.41 -6.52
N VAL A 329 -1.71 3.31 -6.73
CA VAL A 329 -0.96 4.16 -7.68
C VAL A 329 -1.08 3.69 -9.15
N ALA A 330 -1.85 2.63 -9.44
CA ALA A 330 -2.01 2.14 -10.82
C ALA A 330 -2.59 3.18 -11.77
N ASN A 331 -3.50 4.07 -11.29
CA ASN A 331 -4.07 5.14 -12.10
C ASN A 331 -3.01 6.17 -12.55
N LEU A 332 -1.91 6.28 -11.82
CA LEU A 332 -0.77 7.11 -12.20
C LEU A 332 0.20 6.37 -13.13
N ARG A 333 0.46 5.08 -12.87
CA ARG A 333 1.49 4.28 -13.54
C ARG A 333 1.03 3.68 -14.86
N LEU A 334 -0.13 3.02 -14.89
CA LEU A 334 -0.59 2.32 -16.10
C LEU A 334 -0.74 3.21 -17.33
N PRO A 335 -1.25 4.47 -17.25
CA PRO A 335 -1.29 5.36 -18.42
C PRO A 335 0.09 5.71 -18.99
N ARG A 336 1.13 5.71 -18.17
CA ARG A 336 2.52 5.99 -18.56
C ARG A 336 3.17 4.79 -19.24
N ILE A 337 2.87 3.58 -18.76
CA ILE A 337 3.41 2.32 -19.28
C ILE A 337 2.70 1.92 -20.58
N ALA A 338 1.37 1.90 -20.56
CA ALA A 338 0.56 1.30 -21.62
C ALA A 338 -0.29 2.29 -22.43
N GLY A 339 -0.16 3.59 -22.14
CA GLY A 339 -0.94 4.65 -22.77
C GLY A 339 -2.37 4.79 -22.22
N SER A 340 -2.90 6.01 -22.31
CA SER A 340 -4.17 6.39 -21.67
C SER A 340 -5.37 5.59 -22.17
N ARG A 341 -5.39 5.14 -23.43
CA ARG A 341 -6.53 4.40 -23.98
C ARG A 341 -6.65 3.00 -23.38
N LEU A 342 -5.56 2.26 -23.33
CA LEU A 342 -5.55 0.92 -22.73
C LEU A 342 -5.79 1.02 -21.22
N ALA A 343 -5.18 1.98 -20.53
CA ALA A 343 -5.40 2.20 -19.09
C ALA A 343 -6.88 2.43 -18.76
N ARG A 344 -7.60 3.24 -19.55
CA ARG A 344 -9.05 3.46 -19.36
C ARG A 344 -9.87 2.19 -19.59
N GLN A 345 -9.54 1.37 -20.59
CA GLN A 345 -10.24 0.10 -20.83
C GLN A 345 -10.02 -0.87 -19.66
N VAL A 346 -8.80 -0.95 -19.15
CA VAL A 346 -8.46 -1.84 -18.02
C VAL A 346 -9.12 -1.36 -16.74
N ILE A 347 -8.92 -0.10 -16.34
CA ILE A 347 -9.35 0.42 -15.04
C ILE A 347 -10.86 0.68 -15.00
N LEU A 348 -11.42 1.35 -16.02
CA LEU A 348 -12.82 1.79 -16.00
C LEU A 348 -13.79 0.72 -16.49
N SER A 349 -13.33 -0.18 -17.40
CA SER A 349 -14.20 -1.20 -18.00
C SER A 349 -13.84 -2.63 -17.57
N GLY A 350 -12.74 -2.83 -16.82
CA GLY A 350 -12.30 -4.14 -16.33
C GLY A 350 -11.81 -5.07 -17.45
N ARG A 351 -11.28 -4.52 -18.56
CA ARG A 351 -10.69 -5.32 -19.64
C ARG A 351 -9.59 -6.22 -19.08
N ARG A 352 -9.67 -7.50 -19.34
CA ARG A 352 -8.58 -8.45 -19.13
C ARG A 352 -7.60 -8.39 -20.28
N ILE A 353 -6.32 -8.62 -19.99
CA ILE A 353 -5.25 -8.73 -20.98
C ILE A 353 -4.63 -10.12 -20.80
N HIS A 354 -4.75 -10.99 -21.80
CA HIS A 354 -4.05 -12.27 -21.78
C HIS A 354 -2.58 -12.08 -22.16
N ALA A 355 -1.67 -12.85 -21.55
CA ALA A 355 -0.23 -12.71 -21.75
C ALA A 355 0.18 -12.84 -23.25
N THR A 356 -0.61 -13.57 -24.04
CA THR A 356 -0.40 -13.73 -25.48
C THR A 356 -0.95 -12.61 -26.35
N GLU A 357 -1.74 -11.66 -25.78
CA GLU A 357 -2.24 -10.50 -26.54
C GLU A 357 -1.09 -9.51 -26.84
N PRO A 358 -1.13 -8.79 -27.96
CA PRO A 358 -0.12 -7.78 -28.27
C PRO A 358 0.04 -6.71 -27.20
N GLU A 359 -1.06 -6.30 -26.57
CA GLU A 359 -1.09 -5.29 -25.49
C GLU A 359 -0.37 -5.75 -24.23
N ALA A 360 -0.28 -7.05 -23.98
CA ALA A 360 0.47 -7.58 -22.84
C ALA A 360 1.95 -7.20 -22.90
N ARG A 361 2.52 -7.01 -24.08
CA ARG A 361 3.92 -6.59 -24.28
C ARG A 361 4.24 -5.19 -23.76
N LEU A 362 3.22 -4.40 -23.45
CA LEU A 362 3.39 -3.10 -22.81
C LEU A 362 3.60 -3.24 -21.29
N ILE A 363 3.33 -4.43 -20.72
CA ILE A 363 3.39 -4.69 -19.28
C ILE A 363 4.32 -5.86 -18.97
N CYS A 364 4.30 -6.90 -19.80
CA CYS A 364 5.13 -8.09 -19.67
C CYS A 364 6.30 -8.02 -20.65
N ASP A 365 7.52 -8.02 -20.12
CA ASP A 365 8.74 -7.97 -20.93
C ASP A 365 9.00 -9.29 -21.65
N THR A 366 8.64 -10.39 -21.00
CA THR A 366 8.86 -11.74 -21.53
C THR A 366 7.63 -12.60 -21.26
N VAL A 367 7.21 -13.37 -22.28
CA VAL A 367 6.15 -14.37 -22.15
C VAL A 367 6.75 -15.72 -22.51
N VAL A 368 6.67 -16.67 -21.58
CA VAL A 368 7.25 -18.01 -21.71
C VAL A 368 6.16 -19.07 -21.90
N ASP A 369 6.49 -20.19 -22.53
CA ASP A 369 5.55 -21.28 -22.74
C ASP A 369 5.12 -21.91 -21.40
N ALA A 370 3.84 -21.83 -21.08
CA ALA A 370 3.27 -22.44 -19.88
C ALA A 370 3.28 -23.98 -19.89
N ALA A 371 3.47 -24.61 -21.05
CA ALA A 371 3.59 -26.06 -21.18
C ALA A 371 4.98 -26.58 -20.75
N ASP A 372 5.99 -25.72 -20.72
CA ASP A 372 7.32 -26.04 -20.19
C ASP A 372 7.42 -25.59 -18.72
N PRO A 373 7.40 -26.50 -17.74
CA PRO A 373 7.45 -26.16 -16.31
C PRO A 373 8.73 -25.43 -15.90
N ALA A 374 9.82 -25.53 -16.65
CA ALA A 374 11.09 -24.89 -16.36
C ALA A 374 11.24 -23.50 -17.03
N ALA A 375 10.38 -23.16 -17.99
CA ALA A 375 10.57 -21.97 -18.82
C ALA A 375 10.57 -20.67 -18.01
N LEU A 376 9.63 -20.56 -17.03
CA LEU A 376 9.54 -19.36 -16.19
C LEU A 376 10.75 -19.20 -15.28
N ASP A 377 11.19 -20.30 -14.65
CA ASP A 377 12.36 -20.28 -13.75
C ASP A 377 13.65 -19.99 -14.53
N THR A 378 13.79 -20.54 -15.74
CA THR A 378 14.92 -20.26 -16.65
C THR A 378 14.96 -18.80 -17.07
N ALA A 379 13.82 -18.22 -17.42
CA ALA A 379 13.72 -16.81 -17.79
C ALA A 379 14.01 -15.88 -16.61
N VAL A 380 13.53 -16.22 -15.41
CA VAL A 380 13.84 -15.48 -14.17
C VAL A 380 15.35 -15.53 -13.89
N ALA A 381 15.99 -16.69 -13.98
CA ALA A 381 17.43 -16.80 -13.75
C ALA A 381 18.25 -15.94 -14.73
N ALA A 382 17.90 -15.96 -16.02
CA ALA A 382 18.54 -15.10 -17.04
C ALA A 382 18.32 -13.60 -16.73
N ALA A 383 17.14 -13.20 -16.31
CA ALA A 383 16.84 -11.82 -15.94
C ALA A 383 17.59 -11.37 -14.68
N VAL A 384 17.78 -12.26 -13.69
CA VAL A 384 18.60 -11.99 -12.50
C VAL A 384 20.05 -11.68 -12.91
N GLU A 385 20.64 -12.49 -13.78
CA GLU A 385 22.01 -12.28 -14.28
C GLU A 385 22.14 -10.94 -15.01
N GLU A 386 21.17 -10.61 -15.89
CA GLU A 386 21.14 -9.34 -16.62
C GLU A 386 21.03 -8.14 -15.67
N LEU A 387 20.11 -8.19 -14.72
CA LEU A 387 19.78 -7.06 -13.84
C LEU A 387 20.78 -6.86 -12.69
N ALA A 388 21.61 -7.87 -12.37
CA ALA A 388 22.66 -7.75 -11.36
C ALA A 388 23.85 -6.87 -11.80
N ALA A 389 23.89 -6.44 -13.07
CA ALA A 389 24.98 -5.62 -13.60
C ALA A 389 25.03 -4.23 -12.93
N PRO A 390 26.22 -3.71 -12.55
CA PRO A 390 26.33 -2.46 -11.76
C PRO A 390 25.69 -1.22 -12.41
N ALA A 391 25.73 -1.12 -13.73
CA ALA A 391 25.15 0.03 -14.46
C ALA A 391 23.62 0.06 -14.44
N VAL A 392 22.96 -1.08 -14.20
CA VAL A 392 21.49 -1.17 -14.15
C VAL A 392 20.95 -0.28 -13.04
N LEU A 393 21.53 -0.31 -11.86
CA LEU A 393 21.05 0.44 -10.71
C LEU A 393 21.10 1.98 -10.94
N ALA A 394 22.15 2.47 -11.59
CA ALA A 394 22.28 3.89 -11.90
C ALA A 394 21.21 4.34 -12.91
N ASN A 395 21.00 3.54 -13.97
CA ASN A 395 19.97 3.84 -14.98
C ASN A 395 18.55 3.73 -14.40
N ARG A 396 18.30 2.71 -13.56
CA ARG A 396 17.03 2.54 -12.86
C ARG A 396 16.64 3.77 -12.05
N ARG A 397 17.60 4.35 -11.32
CA ARG A 397 17.36 5.60 -10.56
C ARG A 397 16.96 6.75 -11.44
N MET A 398 17.63 6.91 -12.58
CA MET A 398 17.32 7.99 -13.52
C MET A 398 15.95 7.78 -14.19
N LEU A 399 15.61 6.54 -14.55
CA LEU A 399 14.29 6.19 -15.07
C LEU A 399 13.20 6.48 -14.03
N GLY A 400 13.37 6.04 -12.78
CA GLY A 400 12.39 6.27 -11.71
C GLY A 400 12.15 7.76 -11.43
N LEU A 401 13.18 8.61 -11.51
CA LEU A 401 13.04 10.06 -11.37
C LEU A 401 12.27 10.69 -12.55
N ALA A 402 12.46 10.18 -13.75
CA ALA A 402 11.76 10.67 -14.94
C ALA A 402 10.30 10.21 -14.98
N GLU A 403 10.05 8.96 -14.63
CA GLU A 403 8.73 8.34 -14.68
C GLU A 403 7.82 8.78 -13.53
N GLU A 404 8.36 8.84 -12.31
CA GLU A 404 7.56 9.13 -11.11
C GLU A 404 8.29 10.12 -10.17
N PRO A 405 8.36 11.41 -10.54
CA PRO A 405 8.91 12.43 -9.65
C PRO A 405 8.22 12.42 -8.28
N PRO A 406 8.95 12.51 -7.16
CA PRO A 406 8.37 12.43 -5.81
C PRO A 406 7.23 13.44 -5.55
N SER A 407 7.31 14.64 -6.12
CA SER A 407 6.26 15.67 -6.01
C SER A 407 4.96 15.26 -6.70
N VAL A 408 5.04 14.57 -7.84
CA VAL A 408 3.88 14.06 -8.58
C VAL A 408 3.23 12.91 -7.83
N LEU A 409 4.04 11.94 -7.36
CA LEU A 409 3.53 10.84 -6.53
C LEU A 409 2.87 11.37 -5.25
N ARG A 410 3.49 12.33 -4.55
CA ARG A 410 2.93 12.97 -3.36
C ARG A 410 1.55 13.59 -3.64
N ALA A 411 1.44 14.37 -4.71
CA ALA A 411 0.18 15.01 -5.07
C ALA A 411 -0.91 13.97 -5.38
N TYR A 412 -0.55 12.89 -6.09
CA TYR A 412 -1.46 11.77 -6.34
C TYR A 412 -1.89 11.08 -5.03
N LEU A 413 -0.94 10.79 -4.15
CA LEU A 413 -1.22 10.14 -2.87
C LEU A 413 -2.08 10.99 -1.94
N ALA A 414 -2.00 12.30 -2.01
CA ALA A 414 -2.88 13.20 -1.26
C ALA A 414 -4.36 13.01 -1.65
N GLU A 415 -4.64 12.91 -2.95
CA GLU A 415 -6.00 12.63 -3.46
C GLU A 415 -6.40 11.17 -3.21
N PHE A 416 -5.49 10.23 -3.46
CA PHE A 416 -5.73 8.81 -3.22
C PHE A 416 -6.12 8.53 -1.77
N ALA A 417 -5.39 9.10 -0.80
CA ALA A 417 -5.65 8.90 0.62
C ALA A 417 -7.10 9.24 0.99
N LEU A 418 -7.59 10.41 0.58
CA LEU A 418 -8.96 10.83 0.86
C LEU A 418 -9.99 9.96 0.11
N HIS A 419 -9.84 9.83 -1.19
CA HIS A 419 -10.82 9.15 -2.02
C HIS A 419 -10.91 7.66 -1.70
N GLN A 420 -9.81 7.00 -1.38
CA GLN A 420 -9.83 5.59 -0.99
C GLN A 420 -10.53 5.39 0.37
N GLY A 421 -10.29 6.27 1.35
CA GLY A 421 -11.02 6.26 2.62
C GLY A 421 -12.52 6.40 2.42
N LEU A 422 -12.96 7.32 1.56
CA LEU A 422 -14.37 7.49 1.21
C LEU A 422 -14.95 6.26 0.50
N ARG A 423 -14.19 5.63 -0.40
CA ARG A 423 -14.64 4.45 -1.15
C ARG A 423 -14.90 3.24 -0.27
N LEU A 424 -14.13 3.04 0.81
CA LEU A 424 -14.34 1.93 1.75
C LEU A 424 -15.74 1.90 2.38
N TYR A 425 -16.38 3.06 2.46
CA TYR A 425 -17.70 3.23 3.09
C TYR A 425 -18.80 3.54 2.08
N ALA A 426 -18.48 3.55 0.79
CA ALA A 426 -19.46 3.84 -0.25
C ALA A 426 -20.48 2.70 -0.41
N PRO A 427 -21.79 3.02 -0.56
CA PRO A 427 -22.86 2.02 -0.60
C PRO A 427 -22.67 0.93 -1.67
N ASP A 428 -22.10 1.30 -2.83
CA ASP A 428 -21.86 0.36 -3.92
C ASP A 428 -20.71 -0.62 -3.59
N VAL A 429 -19.70 -0.21 -2.83
CA VAL A 429 -18.63 -1.10 -2.35
C VAL A 429 -19.18 -2.08 -1.32
N LEU A 430 -19.89 -1.58 -0.31
CA LEU A 430 -20.52 -2.41 0.72
C LEU A 430 -21.47 -3.45 0.14
N ALA A 431 -22.31 -3.06 -0.85
CA ALA A 431 -23.22 -3.99 -1.52
C ALA A 431 -22.53 -5.05 -2.39
N LYS A 432 -21.30 -4.78 -2.87
CA LYS A 432 -20.52 -5.74 -3.67
C LYS A 432 -19.75 -6.73 -2.79
N THR A 433 -19.16 -6.26 -1.70
CA THR A 433 -18.38 -7.12 -0.80
C THR A 433 -19.25 -8.18 -0.15
N THR A 434 -20.48 -7.85 0.24
CA THR A 434 -21.45 -8.80 0.83
C THR A 434 -21.75 -9.99 -0.10
N LYS A 435 -21.71 -9.80 -1.43
CA LYS A 435 -21.93 -10.91 -2.39
C LYS A 435 -20.82 -11.98 -2.34
N PHE A 436 -19.61 -11.61 -1.96
CA PHE A 436 -18.48 -12.54 -1.85
C PHE A 436 -18.49 -13.33 -0.55
N SER A 437 -19.19 -12.86 0.48
CA SER A 437 -19.35 -13.56 1.77
C SER A 437 -20.44 -14.64 1.72
N GLY A 438 -21.44 -14.49 0.84
CA GLY A 438 -22.58 -15.40 0.70
C GLY A 438 -22.35 -16.61 -0.23
N THR A 439 -21.19 -16.72 -0.88
CA THR A 439 -20.82 -17.87 -1.73
C THR A 439 -19.83 -18.78 -1.00
N SER A 440 -20.30 -19.48 0.03
CA SER A 440 -19.61 -20.64 0.66
C SER A 440 -20.16 -21.95 0.11
#